data_95082911f848617da4310f2d040961fb
#
_entry.id   95082911f848617da4310f2d040961fb
#
_cell.length_a   1.000
_cell.length_b   1.000
_cell.length_c   1.000
_cell.angle_alpha   90.00
_cell.angle_beta   90.00
_cell.angle_gamma   90.00
#
_symmetry.space_group_name_H-M   'P 1'
#
loop_
_entity.id
_entity.type
_entity.pdbx_description
1 polymer ?
#
loop_
_entity_poly.entity_id
_entity_poly.type
_entity_poly.pdbx_seq_one_letter_code
_entity_poly.pdbx_strand_id
1 'polypeptide(L)'
;IFAVVDTEEYKNYALKMKEFAERGYWSADSIVRKATRDEDFINGKSAVMVWNLGSVADRVERINEKHPEWEAEIVDLSKGLTRTVNPYTNNGMAINATSKNPERAIMALNLLRYNKEIQELTWYGIKGLHWNAEGDYEYSQTYKSEDFPTTSVCPWGWYSNSLHRVPFKSSDKSKEIFDTWVENYTVDNILNEFSFDDRMVKNEMSAVNNVIKQYGIPIDLGMCDDVYGAINEYKEKLMEAGLYKILDECNNQINHYIKEKQMK
;
A
#
# COMPACT_ATOMS: atom_id res chain seq x y z
N ILE A 1 -11.16 -10.21 -15.92
CA ILE A 1 -10.96 -8.85 -15.38
C ILE A 1 -11.92 -7.89 -16.07
N PHE A 2 -12.38 -6.88 -15.35
CA PHE A 2 -13.32 -5.86 -15.82
C PHE A 2 -12.89 -4.49 -15.25
N ALA A 3 -13.40 -3.41 -15.84
CA ALA A 3 -13.14 -2.07 -15.35
C ALA A 3 -14.04 -1.76 -14.14
N VAL A 4 -13.46 -1.31 -13.03
CA VAL A 4 -14.21 -0.96 -11.81
C VAL A 4 -15.24 0.14 -12.08
N VAL A 5 -14.93 1.06 -12.99
CA VAL A 5 -15.81 2.17 -13.39
C VAL A 5 -17.13 1.69 -14.05
N ASP A 6 -17.21 0.41 -14.47
CA ASP A 6 -18.43 -0.19 -15.04
C ASP A 6 -19.38 -0.78 -13.99
N THR A 7 -18.98 -0.80 -12.72
CA THR A 7 -19.73 -1.44 -11.64
C THR A 7 -20.71 -0.48 -10.94
N GLU A 8 -21.75 -1.04 -10.35
CA GLU A 8 -22.65 -0.28 -9.46
C GLU A 8 -21.95 0.15 -8.17
N GLU A 9 -20.96 -0.64 -7.71
CA GLU A 9 -20.13 -0.33 -6.56
C GLU A 9 -19.38 0.98 -6.77
N TYR A 10 -18.82 1.20 -7.96
CA TYR A 10 -18.12 2.46 -8.28
C TYR A 10 -19.09 3.67 -8.28
N LYS A 11 -20.30 3.50 -8.79
CA LYS A 11 -21.33 4.56 -8.74
C LYS A 11 -21.69 4.91 -7.31
N ASN A 12 -21.96 3.89 -6.48
CA ASN A 12 -22.27 4.09 -5.07
C ASN A 12 -21.13 4.75 -4.31
N TYR A 13 -19.88 4.35 -4.62
CA TYR A 13 -18.67 4.98 -4.10
C TYR A 13 -18.61 6.46 -4.48
N ALA A 14 -18.77 6.79 -5.76
CA ALA A 14 -18.70 8.17 -6.24
C ALA A 14 -19.78 9.08 -5.63
N LEU A 15 -21.02 8.57 -5.48
CA LEU A 15 -22.10 9.27 -4.77
C LEU A 15 -21.73 9.55 -3.31
N LYS A 16 -21.10 8.57 -2.65
CA LYS A 16 -20.64 8.72 -1.27
C LYS A 16 -19.51 9.73 -1.13
N MET A 17 -18.57 9.73 -2.09
CA MET A 17 -17.50 10.73 -2.11
C MET A 17 -18.04 12.14 -2.29
N LYS A 18 -19.06 12.31 -3.17
CA LYS A 18 -19.76 13.58 -3.31
C LYS A 18 -20.41 14.04 -2.01
N GLU A 19 -21.16 13.15 -1.35
CA GLU A 19 -21.77 13.45 -0.03
C GLU A 19 -20.72 13.92 0.98
N PHE A 20 -19.56 13.24 1.03
CA PHE A 20 -18.48 13.60 1.95
C PHE A 20 -17.85 14.94 1.62
N ALA A 21 -17.64 15.25 0.34
CA ALA A 21 -17.15 16.56 -0.11
C ALA A 21 -18.13 17.69 0.25
N GLU A 22 -19.43 17.50 0.01
CA GLU A 22 -20.48 18.48 0.35
C GLU A 22 -20.61 18.72 1.86
N ARG A 23 -20.30 17.69 2.67
CA ARG A 23 -20.22 17.82 4.13
C ARG A 23 -18.93 18.48 4.61
N GLY A 24 -17.99 18.76 3.71
CA GLY A 24 -16.70 19.42 4.05
C GLY A 24 -15.72 18.50 4.79
N TYR A 25 -15.76 17.18 4.57
CA TYR A 25 -14.83 16.25 5.22
C TYR A 25 -13.39 16.41 4.73
N TRP A 26 -13.21 17.00 3.56
CA TRP A 26 -11.94 17.48 3.05
C TRP A 26 -12.10 18.82 2.33
N SER A 27 -11.00 19.51 2.19
CA SER A 27 -10.95 20.83 1.61
C SER A 27 -10.99 20.78 0.07
N ALA A 28 -11.54 21.83 -0.55
CA ALA A 28 -11.61 21.95 -2.01
C ALA A 28 -10.23 21.98 -2.70
N ASP A 29 -9.16 22.30 -1.97
CA ASP A 29 -7.79 22.29 -2.48
C ASP A 29 -7.11 20.91 -2.39
N SER A 30 -7.82 19.85 -1.95
CA SER A 30 -7.28 18.50 -1.80
C SER A 30 -6.65 17.95 -3.08
N ILE A 31 -7.16 18.35 -4.25
CA ILE A 31 -6.63 17.92 -5.56
C ILE A 31 -5.20 18.44 -5.84
N VAL A 32 -4.81 19.57 -5.26
CA VAL A 32 -3.49 20.21 -5.46
C VAL A 32 -2.60 20.13 -4.22
N ARG A 33 -3.11 19.60 -3.14
CA ARG A 33 -2.43 19.58 -1.84
C ARG A 33 -1.25 18.58 -1.87
N LYS A 34 -0.10 19.05 -1.31
CA LYS A 34 1.12 18.24 -1.24
C LYS A 34 1.40 17.64 0.14
N ALA A 35 0.60 17.99 1.15
CA ALA A 35 0.76 17.44 2.49
C ALA A 35 0.53 15.92 2.48
N THR A 36 1.30 15.20 3.28
CA THR A 36 1.12 13.76 3.42
C THR A 36 -0.02 13.45 4.41
N ARG A 37 -0.70 12.33 4.22
CA ARG A 37 -1.71 11.84 5.17
C ARG A 37 -1.14 11.67 6.58
N ASP A 38 0.12 11.24 6.69
CA ASP A 38 0.80 11.01 7.96
C ASP A 38 0.96 12.33 8.75
N GLU A 39 1.46 13.38 8.08
CA GLU A 39 1.61 14.71 8.69
C GLU A 39 0.26 15.31 9.12
N ASP A 40 -0.76 15.17 8.28
CA ASP A 40 -2.08 15.70 8.59
C ASP A 40 -2.73 14.98 9.77
N PHE A 41 -2.58 13.65 9.85
CA PHE A 41 -3.11 12.86 10.96
C PHE A 41 -2.36 13.15 12.27
N ILE A 42 -1.03 13.13 12.26
CA ILE A 42 -0.20 13.40 13.45
C ILE A 42 -0.40 14.81 13.99
N ASN A 43 -0.64 15.78 13.11
CA ASN A 43 -0.87 17.17 13.50
C ASN A 43 -2.35 17.52 13.76
N GLY A 44 -3.25 16.53 13.81
CA GLY A 44 -4.66 16.73 14.10
C GLY A 44 -5.45 17.50 13.01
N LYS A 45 -4.90 17.60 11.81
CA LYS A 45 -5.59 18.21 10.66
C LYS A 45 -6.53 17.21 9.98
N SER A 46 -6.28 15.92 10.12
CA SER A 46 -7.14 14.83 9.66
C SER A 46 -7.54 13.96 10.83
N ALA A 47 -8.83 13.69 10.97
CA ALA A 47 -9.37 12.79 11.98
C ALA A 47 -9.22 11.31 11.59
N VAL A 48 -8.95 11.00 10.33
CA VAL A 48 -8.88 9.63 9.80
C VAL A 48 -7.64 9.45 8.96
N MET A 49 -6.94 8.33 9.16
CA MET A 49 -5.85 7.88 8.32
C MET A 49 -6.10 6.43 7.90
N VAL A 50 -6.02 6.15 6.60
CA VAL A 50 -6.15 4.79 6.04
C VAL A 50 -4.82 4.36 5.45
N TRP A 51 -4.25 3.28 5.99
CA TRP A 51 -3.03 2.67 5.49
C TRP A 51 -2.87 1.21 5.96
N ASN A 52 -1.69 0.62 5.74
CA ASN A 52 -1.39 -0.71 6.28
C ASN A 52 -1.36 -0.70 7.82
N LEU A 53 -1.72 -1.83 8.40
CA LEU A 53 -1.89 -1.98 9.86
C LEU A 53 -0.66 -1.52 10.66
N GLY A 54 0.55 -1.90 10.24
CA GLY A 54 1.77 -1.54 10.98
C GLY A 54 2.01 -0.03 11.02
N SER A 55 1.79 0.67 9.88
CA SER A 55 1.92 2.14 9.85
C SER A 55 0.84 2.83 10.67
N VAL A 56 -0.41 2.36 10.60
CA VAL A 56 -1.51 2.94 11.40
C VAL A 56 -1.25 2.73 12.88
N ALA A 57 -0.81 1.54 13.30
CA ALA A 57 -0.49 1.24 14.69
C ALA A 57 0.59 2.20 15.25
N ASP A 58 1.69 2.38 14.52
CA ASP A 58 2.75 3.31 14.91
C ASP A 58 2.25 4.77 15.03
N ARG A 59 1.39 5.23 14.11
CA ARG A 59 0.85 6.60 14.16
C ARG A 59 -0.13 6.81 15.30
N VAL A 60 -1.00 5.83 15.55
CA VAL A 60 -1.95 5.86 16.68
C VAL A 60 -1.19 5.89 18.01
N GLU A 61 -0.15 5.08 18.16
CA GLU A 61 0.69 5.07 19.37
C GLU A 61 1.34 6.44 19.61
N ARG A 62 1.97 7.01 18.59
CA ARG A 62 2.61 8.34 18.69
C ARG A 62 1.62 9.47 19.01
N ILE A 63 0.41 9.41 18.46
CA ILE A 63 -0.62 10.41 18.77
C ILE A 63 -1.07 10.25 20.21
N ASN A 64 -1.35 9.04 20.67
CA ASN A 64 -1.81 8.81 22.05
C ASN A 64 -0.72 9.10 23.09
N GLU A 65 0.57 8.98 22.74
CA GLU A 65 1.67 9.44 23.61
C GLU A 65 1.71 10.98 23.71
N LYS A 66 1.49 11.70 22.60
CA LYS A 66 1.57 13.16 22.52
C LYS A 66 0.27 13.86 22.94
N HIS A 67 -0.85 13.26 22.60
CA HIS A 67 -2.21 13.78 22.75
C HIS A 67 -3.14 12.68 23.29
N PRO A 68 -2.95 12.20 24.53
CA PRO A 68 -3.77 11.14 25.11
C PRO A 68 -5.27 11.49 25.14
N GLU A 69 -5.59 12.77 25.18
CA GLU A 69 -6.97 13.28 25.16
C GLU A 69 -7.67 13.09 23.80
N TRP A 70 -6.95 12.72 22.74
CA TRP A 70 -7.57 12.45 21.43
C TRP A 70 -8.08 11.02 21.29
N GLU A 71 -7.63 10.10 22.15
CA GLU A 71 -8.08 8.71 22.19
C GLU A 71 -8.12 8.05 20.81
N ALA A 72 -7.00 8.20 20.04
CA ALA A 72 -6.91 7.65 18.69
C ALA A 72 -6.98 6.11 18.72
N GLU A 73 -7.80 5.51 17.86
CA GLU A 73 -8.05 4.07 17.80
C GLU A 73 -7.78 3.48 16.42
N ILE A 74 -7.53 2.16 16.40
CA ILE A 74 -7.37 1.38 15.17
C ILE A 74 -8.70 0.70 14.84
N VAL A 75 -9.19 0.90 13.62
CA VAL A 75 -10.40 0.26 13.12
C VAL A 75 -10.08 -0.64 11.93
N ASP A 76 -10.49 -1.90 11.97
CA ASP A 76 -10.39 -2.82 10.84
C ASP A 76 -11.55 -2.60 9.85
N LEU A 77 -11.29 -1.88 8.78
CA LEU A 77 -12.25 -1.62 7.69
C LEU A 77 -12.53 -2.87 6.84
N SER A 78 -11.73 -3.92 6.97
CA SER A 78 -11.88 -5.18 6.23
C SER A 78 -12.50 -6.32 7.05
N LYS A 79 -13.02 -6.01 8.23
CA LYS A 79 -13.62 -7.01 9.13
C LYS A 79 -14.72 -7.78 8.43
N GLY A 80 -14.58 -9.10 8.39
CA GLY A 80 -15.55 -10.01 7.74
C GLY A 80 -15.38 -10.13 6.22
N LEU A 81 -14.41 -9.45 5.60
CA LEU A 81 -14.10 -9.59 4.18
C LEU A 81 -12.99 -10.62 3.96
N THR A 82 -13.12 -11.41 2.89
CA THR A 82 -12.07 -12.32 2.45
C THR A 82 -10.84 -11.53 2.03
N ARG A 83 -9.67 -11.96 2.51
CA ARG A 83 -8.36 -11.41 2.15
C ARG A 83 -7.57 -12.43 1.36
N THR A 84 -6.73 -11.97 0.46
CA THR A 84 -5.80 -12.82 -0.27
C THR A 84 -4.39 -12.64 0.26
N VAL A 85 -3.59 -13.71 0.18
CA VAL A 85 -2.15 -13.62 0.45
C VAL A 85 -1.51 -12.65 -0.52
N ASN A 86 -0.69 -11.73 -0.01
CA ASN A 86 0.09 -10.84 -0.87
C ASN A 86 1.11 -11.62 -1.69
N PRO A 87 1.33 -11.25 -2.96
CA PRO A 87 2.34 -11.91 -3.78
C PRO A 87 3.74 -11.71 -3.20
N TYR A 88 4.59 -12.71 -3.33
CA TYR A 88 6.01 -12.64 -2.93
C TYR A 88 6.78 -11.51 -3.63
N THR A 89 6.28 -11.07 -4.77
CA THR A 89 6.85 -9.99 -5.59
C THR A 89 6.33 -8.61 -5.22
N ASN A 90 5.50 -8.50 -4.17
CA ASN A 90 4.95 -7.20 -3.74
C ASN A 90 6.03 -6.16 -3.42
N ASN A 91 7.12 -6.61 -2.77
CA ASN A 91 8.33 -5.83 -2.58
C ASN A 91 9.54 -6.71 -2.95
N GLY A 92 10.51 -6.14 -3.64
CA GLY A 92 11.69 -6.90 -4.06
C GLY A 92 12.84 -6.03 -4.52
N MET A 93 13.98 -6.67 -4.71
CA MET A 93 15.17 -6.07 -5.30
C MET A 93 15.48 -6.73 -6.61
N ALA A 94 15.87 -5.95 -7.59
CA ALA A 94 16.31 -6.44 -8.89
C ALA A 94 17.76 -6.02 -9.17
N ILE A 95 18.51 -6.89 -9.83
CA ILE A 95 19.84 -6.57 -10.34
C ILE A 95 19.70 -6.22 -11.81
N ASN A 96 20.24 -5.06 -12.19
CA ASN A 96 20.21 -4.64 -13.59
C ASN A 96 20.95 -5.68 -14.46
N ALA A 97 20.29 -6.10 -15.57
CA ALA A 97 20.84 -7.09 -16.48
C ALA A 97 22.19 -6.69 -17.13
N THR A 98 22.48 -5.38 -17.19
CA THR A 98 23.75 -4.83 -17.70
C THR A 98 24.79 -4.57 -16.60
N SER A 99 24.52 -5.02 -15.37
CA SER A 99 25.50 -4.88 -14.26
C SER A 99 26.82 -5.54 -14.62
N LYS A 100 27.93 -4.85 -14.33
CA LYS A 100 29.28 -5.42 -14.52
C LYS A 100 29.69 -6.36 -13.38
N ASN A 101 28.97 -6.38 -12.27
CA ASN A 101 29.28 -7.17 -11.08
C ASN A 101 28.00 -7.80 -10.48
N PRO A 102 27.22 -8.61 -11.22
CA PRO A 102 25.95 -9.15 -10.75
C PRO A 102 26.15 -10.11 -9.55
N GLU A 103 27.22 -10.90 -9.52
CA GLU A 103 27.53 -11.80 -8.42
C GLU A 103 27.80 -11.03 -7.11
N ARG A 104 28.53 -9.92 -7.18
CA ARG A 104 28.73 -9.05 -6.02
C ARG A 104 27.45 -8.42 -5.52
N ALA A 105 26.59 -8.00 -6.44
CA ALA A 105 25.27 -7.46 -6.09
C ALA A 105 24.41 -8.50 -5.36
N ILE A 106 24.38 -9.75 -5.85
CA ILE A 106 23.69 -10.85 -5.16
C ILE A 106 24.29 -11.12 -3.78
N MET A 107 25.63 -11.15 -3.65
CA MET A 107 26.27 -11.33 -2.35
C MET A 107 25.89 -10.22 -1.36
N ALA A 108 25.82 -8.97 -1.80
CA ALA A 108 25.39 -7.85 -0.96
C ALA A 108 23.92 -7.99 -0.54
N LEU A 109 23.01 -8.35 -1.46
CA LEU A 109 21.60 -8.61 -1.16
C LEU A 109 21.43 -9.79 -0.19
N ASN A 110 22.23 -10.84 -0.33
CA ASN A 110 22.23 -11.97 0.58
C ASN A 110 22.65 -11.57 2.01
N LEU A 111 23.66 -10.71 2.15
CA LEU A 111 24.06 -10.17 3.44
C LEU A 111 22.96 -9.29 4.06
N LEU A 112 22.34 -8.39 3.29
CA LEU A 112 21.24 -7.55 3.73
C LEU A 112 20.05 -8.38 4.23
N ARG A 113 19.78 -9.54 3.59
CA ARG A 113 18.62 -10.37 3.92
C ARG A 113 18.85 -11.33 5.08
N TYR A 114 20.04 -11.94 5.18
CA TYR A 114 20.28 -13.09 6.06
C TYR A 114 21.28 -12.83 7.18
N ASN A 115 22.02 -11.71 7.14
CA ASN A 115 22.88 -11.33 8.25
C ASN A 115 22.08 -10.47 9.24
N LYS A 116 21.91 -10.99 10.47
CA LYS A 116 21.11 -10.34 11.51
C LYS A 116 21.59 -8.93 11.84
N GLU A 117 22.90 -8.74 12.03
CA GLU A 117 23.47 -7.45 12.39
C GLU A 117 23.26 -6.41 11.29
N ILE A 118 23.48 -6.81 10.03
CA ILE A 118 23.28 -5.94 8.87
C ILE A 118 21.80 -5.61 8.70
N GLN A 119 20.90 -6.58 8.86
CA GLN A 119 19.47 -6.32 8.78
C GLN A 119 19.01 -5.38 9.90
N GLU A 120 19.41 -5.62 11.14
CA GLU A 120 19.07 -4.74 12.27
C GLU A 120 19.65 -3.32 12.05
N LEU A 121 20.88 -3.20 11.58
CA LEU A 121 21.51 -1.91 11.29
C LEU A 121 20.75 -1.15 10.20
N THR A 122 20.39 -1.82 9.11
CA THR A 122 19.70 -1.18 7.97
C THR A 122 18.23 -0.92 8.22
N TRP A 123 17.60 -1.65 9.13
CA TRP A 123 16.20 -1.45 9.50
C TRP A 123 16.01 -0.45 10.64
N TYR A 124 16.76 -0.62 11.72
CA TYR A 124 16.54 0.12 12.97
C TYR A 124 17.64 1.14 13.27
N GLY A 125 18.75 1.11 12.53
CA GLY A 125 19.93 1.92 12.82
C GLY A 125 20.81 1.30 13.91
N ILE A 126 21.54 2.15 14.64
CA ILE A 126 22.53 1.73 15.65
C ILE A 126 21.81 1.38 16.93
N LYS A 127 21.97 0.13 17.40
CA LYS A 127 21.47 -0.36 18.68
C LYS A 127 22.05 0.45 19.85
N GLY A 128 21.22 0.81 20.81
CA GLY A 128 21.58 1.66 21.94
C GLY A 128 21.58 3.16 21.63
N LEU A 129 21.58 3.55 20.34
CA LEU A 129 21.47 4.94 19.92
C LEU A 129 20.07 5.24 19.33
N HIS A 130 19.64 4.49 18.31
CA HIS A 130 18.36 4.70 17.63
C HIS A 130 17.27 3.77 18.17
N TRP A 131 17.65 2.59 18.67
CA TRP A 131 16.73 1.57 19.17
C TRP A 131 17.36 0.69 20.25
N ASN A 132 16.54 0.01 21.04
CA ASN A 132 16.93 -1.01 22.01
C ASN A 132 16.24 -2.32 21.69
N ALA A 133 16.89 -3.44 21.98
CA ALA A 133 16.25 -4.76 21.92
C ALA A 133 15.46 -4.99 23.21
N GLU A 134 14.19 -5.38 23.04
CA GLU A 134 13.30 -5.80 24.10
C GLU A 134 13.07 -7.31 23.93
N GLY A 135 13.89 -8.10 24.64
CA GLY A 135 13.91 -9.55 24.44
C GLY A 135 14.45 -9.98 23.07
N ASP A 136 14.01 -11.17 22.59
CA ASP A 136 14.54 -11.81 21.39
C ASP A 136 13.95 -11.25 20.09
N TYR A 137 12.68 -10.84 20.13
CA TYR A 137 11.89 -10.52 18.95
C TYR A 137 11.26 -9.12 18.95
N GLU A 138 11.46 -8.33 20.00
CA GLU A 138 10.88 -7.01 20.15
C GLU A 138 11.93 -5.92 20.18
N TYR A 139 11.53 -4.69 19.90
CA TYR A 139 12.37 -3.51 19.99
C TYR A 139 11.58 -2.30 20.47
N SER A 140 12.27 -1.37 21.13
CA SER A 140 11.78 -0.03 21.44
C SER A 140 12.60 1.03 20.71
N GLN A 141 11.95 2.11 20.32
CA GLN A 141 12.63 3.28 19.75
C GLN A 141 13.19 4.16 20.87
N THR A 142 14.32 4.82 20.61
CA THR A 142 14.85 5.86 21.49
C THR A 142 14.43 7.25 20.98
N TYR A 143 14.74 8.29 21.75
CA TYR A 143 14.55 9.68 21.33
C TYR A 143 15.39 10.07 20.09
N LYS A 144 16.38 9.25 19.70
CA LYS A 144 17.22 9.42 18.52
C LYS A 144 16.73 8.64 17.29
N SER A 145 15.62 7.92 17.37
CA SER A 145 15.09 7.12 16.27
C SER A 145 14.75 7.96 15.03
N GLU A 146 14.39 9.23 15.22
CA GLU A 146 14.07 10.15 14.11
C GLU A 146 15.31 10.50 13.27
N ASP A 147 16.52 10.40 13.82
CA ASP A 147 17.78 10.61 13.09
C ASP A 147 18.03 9.46 12.07
N PHE A 148 17.33 8.33 12.21
CA PHE A 148 17.40 7.19 11.32
C PHE A 148 16.00 6.70 10.91
N PRO A 149 15.31 7.40 10.01
CA PRO A 149 13.99 6.97 9.56
C PRO A 149 14.08 5.74 8.66
N THR A 150 13.45 4.64 9.06
CA THR A 150 13.40 3.36 8.33
C THR A 150 12.95 3.54 6.86
N THR A 151 12.02 4.45 6.62
CA THR A 151 11.53 4.76 5.28
C THR A 151 12.61 5.23 4.30
N SER A 152 13.69 5.82 4.81
CA SER A 152 14.81 6.32 3.97
C SER A 152 15.64 5.21 3.36
N VAL A 153 15.70 4.04 4.00
CA VAL A 153 16.43 2.86 3.50
C VAL A 153 15.53 1.87 2.76
N CYS A 154 14.22 1.96 2.93
CA CYS A 154 13.24 1.09 2.27
C CYS A 154 13.53 -0.41 2.44
N PRO A 155 13.71 -0.93 3.67
CA PRO A 155 14.25 -2.27 3.92
C PRO A 155 13.28 -3.41 3.56
N TRP A 156 12.01 -3.16 3.36
CA TRP A 156 11.02 -4.17 3.00
C TRP A 156 11.28 -4.85 1.65
N GLY A 157 12.19 -4.31 0.82
CA GLY A 157 12.64 -4.96 -0.42
C GLY A 157 13.54 -6.18 -0.19
N TRP A 158 14.23 -6.28 0.97
CA TRP A 158 15.19 -7.36 1.24
C TRP A 158 15.10 -8.01 2.60
N TYR A 159 14.28 -7.53 3.53
CA TYR A 159 14.24 -8.09 4.87
C TYR A 159 13.80 -9.57 4.91
N SER A 160 14.19 -10.27 5.97
CA SER A 160 13.72 -11.60 6.29
C SER A 160 12.79 -11.56 7.50
N ASN A 161 11.59 -12.14 7.37
CA ASN A 161 10.62 -12.22 8.47
C ASN A 161 11.20 -12.91 9.71
N SER A 162 12.07 -13.92 9.52
CA SER A 162 12.68 -14.65 10.63
C SER A 162 13.66 -13.83 11.46
N LEU A 163 14.14 -12.69 10.94
CA LEU A 163 15.03 -11.77 11.63
C LEU A 163 14.38 -10.45 12.00
N HIS A 164 13.14 -10.26 11.58
CA HIS A 164 12.40 -9.02 11.82
C HIS A 164 11.94 -8.94 13.28
N ARG A 165 12.11 -7.75 13.87
CA ARG A 165 11.60 -7.46 15.21
C ARG A 165 10.30 -6.68 15.13
N VAL A 166 9.43 -6.87 16.10
CA VAL A 166 8.17 -6.13 16.24
C VAL A 166 8.31 -5.04 17.32
N PRO A 167 7.61 -3.92 17.21
CA PRO A 167 7.60 -2.91 18.27
C PRO A 167 7.11 -3.48 19.59
N PHE A 168 7.84 -3.23 20.68
CA PHE A 168 7.51 -3.70 22.02
C PHE A 168 6.14 -3.19 22.51
N LYS A 169 5.82 -1.95 22.13
CA LYS A 169 4.55 -1.30 22.47
C LYS A 169 3.49 -1.43 21.36
N SER A 170 3.57 -2.43 20.48
CA SER A 170 2.48 -2.67 19.53
C SER A 170 1.17 -2.79 20.30
N SER A 171 0.16 -2.00 19.93
CA SER A 171 -1.11 -2.04 20.62
C SER A 171 -1.71 -3.45 20.57
N ASP A 172 -2.32 -3.91 21.66
CA ASP A 172 -3.00 -5.21 21.70
C ASP A 172 -4.05 -5.30 20.58
N LYS A 173 -4.65 -4.18 20.21
CA LYS A 173 -5.61 -4.08 19.12
C LYS A 173 -5.00 -4.39 17.75
N SER A 174 -3.77 -3.94 17.49
CA SER A 174 -3.11 -4.25 16.21
C SER A 174 -2.73 -5.72 16.10
N LYS A 175 -2.33 -6.34 17.22
CA LYS A 175 -2.07 -7.79 17.30
C LYS A 175 -3.35 -8.59 17.10
N GLU A 176 -4.43 -8.25 17.78
CA GLU A 176 -5.76 -8.89 17.63
C GLU A 176 -6.23 -8.85 16.17
N ILE A 177 -6.12 -7.70 15.50
CA ILE A 177 -6.50 -7.55 14.10
C ILE A 177 -5.65 -8.44 13.20
N PHE A 178 -4.33 -8.45 13.39
CA PHE A 178 -3.40 -9.27 12.61
C PHE A 178 -3.69 -10.76 12.75
N ASP A 179 -3.86 -11.24 13.99
CA ASP A 179 -4.16 -12.63 14.30
C ASP A 179 -5.51 -13.05 13.68
N THR A 180 -6.52 -12.18 13.81
CA THR A 180 -7.83 -12.40 13.17
C THR A 180 -7.72 -12.53 11.65
N TRP A 181 -6.87 -11.73 10.99
CA TRP A 181 -6.65 -11.84 9.54
C TRP A 181 -5.99 -13.15 9.16
N VAL A 182 -4.97 -13.57 9.90
CA VAL A 182 -4.23 -14.82 9.62
C VAL A 182 -5.14 -16.04 9.80
N GLU A 183 -5.92 -16.08 10.88
CA GLU A 183 -6.69 -17.26 11.24
C GLU A 183 -7.99 -17.43 10.42
N ASN A 184 -8.66 -16.34 10.07
CA ASN A 184 -10.06 -16.45 9.65
C ASN A 184 -10.35 -15.99 8.22
N TYR A 185 -9.49 -15.16 7.61
CA TYR A 185 -9.88 -14.44 6.39
C TYR A 185 -8.90 -14.55 5.23
N THR A 186 -7.76 -15.20 5.42
CA THR A 186 -6.73 -15.26 4.38
C THR A 186 -6.91 -16.50 3.51
N VAL A 187 -7.03 -16.30 2.21
CA VAL A 187 -7.11 -17.36 1.20
C VAL A 187 -6.02 -17.18 0.16
N ASP A 188 -5.63 -18.30 -0.46
CA ASP A 188 -4.69 -18.25 -1.57
C ASP A 188 -5.28 -17.52 -2.78
N ASN A 189 -4.43 -16.82 -3.50
CA ASN A 189 -4.79 -16.19 -4.75
C ASN A 189 -4.08 -16.91 -5.91
N ILE A 190 -4.83 -17.50 -6.81
CA ILE A 190 -4.29 -18.20 -7.99
C ILE A 190 -3.38 -17.32 -8.85
N LEU A 191 -3.55 -16.00 -8.77
CA LEU A 191 -2.76 -14.99 -9.49
C LEU A 191 -1.56 -14.46 -8.70
N ASN A 192 -1.19 -15.04 -7.56
CA ASN A 192 -0.13 -14.53 -6.69
C ASN A 192 1.24 -14.37 -7.37
N GLU A 193 1.53 -15.22 -8.35
CA GLU A 193 2.79 -15.19 -9.11
C GLU A 193 2.60 -14.60 -10.52
N PHE A 194 1.38 -14.15 -10.85
CA PHE A 194 1.11 -13.51 -12.14
C PHE A 194 1.71 -12.11 -12.17
N SER A 195 2.39 -11.80 -13.27
CA SER A 195 2.90 -10.45 -13.56
C SER A 195 2.44 -10.04 -14.95
N PHE A 196 1.73 -8.94 -15.02
CA PHE A 196 1.26 -8.40 -16.30
C PHE A 196 2.42 -7.81 -17.10
N ASP A 197 2.58 -8.25 -18.34
CA ASP A 197 3.52 -7.67 -19.30
C ASP A 197 2.82 -6.59 -20.13
N ASP A 198 3.11 -5.32 -19.79
CA ASP A 198 2.47 -4.15 -20.41
C ASP A 198 3.07 -3.72 -21.76
N ARG A 199 4.13 -4.39 -22.25
CA ARG A 199 4.87 -3.97 -23.44
C ARG A 199 3.99 -3.75 -24.66
N MET A 200 2.94 -4.56 -24.84
CA MET A 200 2.02 -4.48 -25.99
C MET A 200 0.99 -3.35 -25.86
N VAL A 201 0.81 -2.79 -24.66
CA VAL A 201 -0.22 -1.77 -24.37
C VAL A 201 0.35 -0.55 -23.62
N LYS A 202 1.64 -0.35 -23.70
CA LYS A 202 2.35 0.70 -22.95
C LYS A 202 1.85 2.12 -23.26
N ASN A 203 1.48 2.39 -24.51
CA ASN A 203 0.95 3.69 -24.92
C ASN A 203 -0.46 3.90 -24.34
N GLU A 204 -1.30 2.88 -24.39
CA GLU A 204 -2.64 2.88 -23.82
C GLU A 204 -2.57 3.04 -22.29
N MET A 205 -1.65 2.34 -21.60
CA MET A 205 -1.40 2.51 -20.17
C MET A 205 -1.08 3.97 -19.82
N SER A 206 -0.23 4.62 -20.60
CA SER A 206 0.11 6.03 -20.37
C SER A 206 -1.10 6.95 -20.61
N ALA A 207 -1.86 6.72 -21.69
CA ALA A 207 -3.05 7.50 -22.01
C ALA A 207 -4.14 7.33 -20.94
N VAL A 208 -4.44 6.10 -20.52
CA VAL A 208 -5.40 5.78 -19.45
C VAL A 208 -4.98 6.44 -18.13
N ASN A 209 -3.70 6.40 -17.75
CA ASN A 209 -3.23 7.08 -16.54
C ASN A 209 -3.46 8.60 -16.57
N ASN A 210 -3.37 9.25 -17.73
CA ASN A 210 -3.69 10.67 -17.85
C ASN A 210 -5.19 10.92 -17.69
N VAL A 211 -6.03 10.07 -18.27
CA VAL A 211 -7.48 10.13 -18.10
C VAL A 211 -7.89 9.92 -16.63
N ILE A 212 -7.28 8.96 -15.93
CA ILE A 212 -7.52 8.74 -14.49
C ILE A 212 -7.23 10.01 -13.69
N LYS A 213 -6.08 10.66 -13.96
CA LYS A 213 -5.69 11.90 -13.26
C LYS A 213 -6.66 13.04 -13.54
N GLN A 214 -7.13 13.15 -14.76
CA GLN A 214 -7.95 14.28 -15.20
C GLN A 214 -9.42 14.14 -14.83
N TYR A 215 -9.98 12.94 -14.93
CA TYR A 215 -11.41 12.67 -14.76
C TYR A 215 -11.72 11.82 -13.51
N GLY A 216 -10.88 10.83 -13.19
CA GLY A 216 -11.09 9.94 -12.07
C GLY A 216 -10.86 10.64 -10.71
N ILE A 217 -9.73 11.33 -10.53
CA ILE A 217 -9.43 12.02 -9.28
C ILE A 217 -10.50 13.02 -8.83
N PRO A 218 -11.07 13.87 -9.71
CA PRO A 218 -12.18 14.73 -9.31
C PRO A 218 -13.41 13.96 -8.81
N ILE A 219 -13.74 12.81 -9.42
CA ILE A 219 -14.83 11.95 -8.95
C ILE A 219 -14.51 11.36 -7.59
N ASP A 220 -13.28 10.83 -7.40
CA ASP A 220 -12.81 10.26 -6.13
C ASP A 220 -12.78 11.28 -4.98
N LEU A 221 -12.65 12.56 -5.30
CA LEU A 221 -12.72 13.67 -4.34
C LEU A 221 -14.14 14.29 -4.21
N GLY A 222 -15.13 13.75 -4.94
CA GLY A 222 -16.49 14.29 -4.94
C GLY A 222 -16.63 15.69 -5.53
N MET A 223 -15.67 16.12 -6.38
CA MET A 223 -15.58 17.47 -6.97
C MET A 223 -16.30 17.57 -8.32
N CYS A 224 -17.39 16.86 -8.48
CA CYS A 224 -18.23 16.92 -9.67
C CYS A 224 -19.67 17.31 -9.30
N ASP A 225 -20.32 18.16 -10.10
CA ASP A 225 -21.71 18.58 -9.83
C ASP A 225 -22.70 17.46 -10.15
N ASP A 226 -22.54 16.80 -11.28
CA ASP A 226 -23.30 15.63 -11.72
C ASP A 226 -22.42 14.38 -11.72
N VAL A 227 -22.62 13.51 -10.72
CA VAL A 227 -21.86 12.27 -10.55
C VAL A 227 -22.06 11.31 -11.72
N TYR A 228 -23.29 11.17 -12.21
CA TYR A 228 -23.58 10.25 -13.31
C TYR A 228 -23.01 10.73 -14.64
N GLY A 229 -23.14 12.03 -14.92
CA GLY A 229 -22.53 12.66 -16.08
C GLY A 229 -21.01 12.54 -16.05
N ALA A 230 -20.39 12.81 -14.91
CA ALA A 230 -18.94 12.69 -14.72
C ALA A 230 -18.44 11.25 -14.92
N ILE A 231 -19.14 10.25 -14.39
CA ILE A 231 -18.80 8.83 -14.60
C ILE A 231 -18.93 8.46 -16.07
N ASN A 232 -19.97 8.90 -16.76
CA ASN A 232 -20.17 8.59 -18.19
C ASN A 232 -19.05 9.20 -19.03
N GLU A 233 -18.72 10.48 -18.81
CA GLU A 233 -17.61 11.13 -19.50
C GLU A 233 -16.27 10.42 -19.20
N TYR A 234 -16.02 10.07 -17.95
CA TYR A 234 -14.82 9.33 -17.55
C TYR A 234 -14.71 7.99 -18.28
N LYS A 235 -15.82 7.22 -18.37
CA LYS A 235 -15.87 5.97 -19.16
C LYS A 235 -15.56 6.17 -20.62
N GLU A 236 -16.16 7.18 -21.25
CA GLU A 236 -15.90 7.51 -22.66
C GLU A 236 -14.43 7.83 -22.88
N LYS A 237 -13.83 8.64 -22.02
CA LYS A 237 -12.41 8.99 -22.09
C LYS A 237 -11.48 7.80 -21.87
N LEU A 238 -11.82 6.91 -20.94
CA LEU A 238 -11.07 5.66 -20.71
C LEU A 238 -11.15 4.74 -21.96
N MET A 239 -12.32 4.66 -22.58
CA MET A 239 -12.51 3.88 -23.81
C MET A 239 -11.69 4.45 -24.97
N GLU A 240 -11.75 5.77 -25.19
CA GLU A 240 -10.92 6.48 -26.18
C GLU A 240 -9.42 6.28 -25.94
N ALA A 241 -8.98 6.24 -24.68
CA ALA A 241 -7.59 6.02 -24.28
C ALA A 241 -7.13 4.55 -24.42
N GLY A 242 -8.04 3.62 -24.74
CA GLY A 242 -7.71 2.22 -24.98
C GLY A 242 -7.79 1.31 -23.76
N LEU A 243 -8.58 1.64 -22.75
CA LEU A 243 -8.74 0.80 -21.55
C LEU A 243 -9.12 -0.64 -21.89
N TYR A 244 -10.07 -0.87 -22.79
CA TYR A 244 -10.51 -2.22 -23.13
C TYR A 244 -9.43 -3.04 -23.85
N LYS A 245 -8.54 -2.40 -24.62
CA LYS A 245 -7.38 -3.08 -25.19
C LYS A 245 -6.42 -3.57 -24.09
N ILE A 246 -6.23 -2.79 -23.01
CA ILE A 246 -5.44 -3.21 -21.84
C ILE A 246 -6.11 -4.39 -21.14
N LEU A 247 -7.44 -4.33 -20.93
CA LEU A 247 -8.20 -5.40 -20.28
C LEU A 247 -8.16 -6.71 -21.08
N ASP A 248 -8.30 -6.63 -22.41
CA ASP A 248 -8.22 -7.78 -23.31
C ASP A 248 -6.84 -8.43 -23.24
N GLU A 249 -5.77 -7.64 -23.32
CA GLU A 249 -4.40 -8.14 -23.19
C GLU A 249 -4.16 -8.78 -21.82
N CYS A 250 -4.61 -8.14 -20.74
CA CYS A 250 -4.50 -8.68 -19.40
C CYS A 250 -5.26 -10.01 -19.26
N ASN A 251 -6.50 -10.08 -19.77
CA ASN A 251 -7.29 -11.31 -19.76
C ASN A 251 -6.63 -12.44 -20.58
N ASN A 252 -6.03 -12.12 -21.73
CA ASN A 252 -5.30 -13.10 -22.54
C ASN A 252 -4.11 -13.69 -21.78
N GLN A 253 -3.31 -12.84 -21.12
CA GLN A 253 -2.16 -13.27 -20.34
C GLN A 253 -2.59 -14.09 -19.11
N ILE A 254 -3.64 -13.70 -18.40
CA ILE A 254 -4.18 -14.46 -17.26
C ILE A 254 -4.69 -15.83 -17.72
N ASN A 255 -5.44 -15.89 -18.79
CA ASN A 255 -5.95 -17.17 -19.31
C ASN A 255 -4.81 -18.11 -19.71
N HIS A 256 -3.73 -17.60 -20.29
CA HIS A 256 -2.53 -18.36 -20.59
C HIS A 256 -1.86 -18.88 -19.32
N TYR A 257 -1.63 -17.99 -18.34
CA TYR A 257 -1.05 -18.33 -17.04
C TYR A 257 -1.83 -19.40 -16.27
N ILE A 258 -3.17 -19.29 -16.22
CA ILE A 258 -4.02 -20.30 -15.54
C ILE A 258 -3.91 -21.67 -16.23
N LYS A 259 -3.92 -21.71 -17.57
CA LYS A 259 -3.74 -22.96 -18.32
C LYS A 259 -2.40 -23.63 -18.03
N GLU A 260 -1.32 -22.85 -17.98
CA GLU A 260 0.01 -23.38 -17.66
C GLU A 260 0.09 -23.92 -16.22
N LYS A 261 -0.57 -23.26 -15.26
CA LYS A 261 -0.64 -23.75 -13.87
C LYS A 261 -1.45 -25.03 -13.71
N GLN A 262 -2.51 -25.21 -14.48
CA GLN A 262 -3.33 -26.43 -14.45
C GLN A 262 -2.66 -27.63 -15.12
N MET A 263 -1.64 -27.41 -15.96
CA MET A 263 -0.88 -28.48 -16.62
C MET A 263 0.32 -28.98 -15.81
N LYS A 264 0.64 -28.31 -14.70
CA LYS A 264 1.69 -28.68 -13.73
C LYS A 264 1.08 -29.36 -12.50
#